data_838e1c3f841cbf87258237d46efcde6d
#
_entry.id   838e1c3f841cbf87258237d46efcde6d
#
_cell.length_a   1.000
_cell.length_b   1.000
_cell.length_c   1.000
_cell.angle_alpha   90.00
_cell.angle_beta   90.00
_cell.angle_gamma   90.00
#
_symmetry.space_group_name_H-M   'P 1'
#
loop_
_entity.id
_entity.type
_entity.pdbx_description
1 polymer ?
#
loop_
_entity_poly.entity_id
_entity_poly.type
_entity_poly.pdbx_seq_one_letter_code
_entity_poly.pdbx_strand_id
1 'polypeptide(L)'
;MVQEGDRFPDPKLPDQGGIARCFDDLVAANGLVLYVYPRDATPGCTTQATEFRDLLADFHRLGYEVVGLSRDSAESHCKFITKHDLPFTLLTDADTSFMAHLGAWGEKKMYGRVSEGVIRSTFVVNREGVIRKIYRNVRAKGHARRVLDDLGAATP
;
A
#
# COMPACT_ATOMS: atom_id res chain seq x y z
N MET A 1 -9.44 14.50 -0.77
CA MET A 1 -8.79 13.37 -1.46
C MET A 1 -7.49 13.85 -2.08
N VAL A 2 -6.41 13.13 -1.85
CA VAL A 2 -5.10 13.52 -2.38
C VAL A 2 -5.00 13.31 -3.89
N GLN A 3 -4.11 14.04 -4.54
CA GLN A 3 -3.84 13.97 -5.98
C GLN A 3 -2.33 13.89 -6.21
N GLU A 4 -1.95 13.50 -7.42
CA GLU A 4 -0.54 13.54 -7.83
C GLU A 4 -0.01 14.96 -7.72
N GLY A 5 1.18 15.09 -7.17
CA GLY A 5 1.79 16.39 -6.87
C GLY A 5 1.53 16.89 -5.45
N ASP A 6 0.54 16.33 -4.76
CA ASP A 6 0.27 16.71 -3.37
C ASP A 6 1.30 16.12 -2.42
N ARG A 7 1.40 16.71 -1.23
CA ARG A 7 2.18 16.12 -0.15
C ARG A 7 1.43 14.92 0.42
N PHE A 8 2.13 13.80 0.55
CA PHE A 8 1.57 12.60 1.16
C PHE A 8 1.39 12.83 2.66
N PRO A 9 0.18 12.58 3.21
CA PRO A 9 -0.03 12.76 4.65
C PRO A 9 0.81 11.76 5.44
N ASP A 10 1.37 12.20 6.58
CA ASP A 10 2.16 11.33 7.45
C ASP A 10 1.26 10.30 8.10
N PRO A 11 1.49 8.99 7.88
CA PRO A 11 0.57 7.96 8.38
C PRO A 11 0.44 7.94 9.90
N LYS A 12 1.55 7.88 10.62
CA LYS A 12 1.57 7.72 12.08
C LYS A 12 0.67 6.57 12.54
N LEU A 13 0.68 5.49 11.80
CA LEU A 13 -0.16 4.31 12.02
C LEU A 13 0.67 3.16 12.59
N PRO A 14 0.05 2.27 13.40
CA PRO A 14 0.78 1.13 13.94
C PRO A 14 1.12 0.11 12.87
N ASP A 15 2.31 -0.48 12.98
CA ASP A 15 2.74 -1.60 12.16
C ASP A 15 2.28 -2.93 12.77
N GLN A 16 2.75 -4.05 12.22
CA GLN A 16 2.39 -5.39 12.70
C GLN A 16 2.90 -5.69 14.11
N GLY A 17 3.84 -4.92 14.60
CA GLY A 17 4.32 -5.00 15.99
C GLY A 17 3.61 -4.04 16.92
N GLY A 18 2.62 -3.29 16.45
CA GLY A 18 1.90 -2.30 17.23
C GLY A 18 2.66 -0.99 17.45
N ILE A 19 3.74 -0.78 16.72
CA ILE A 19 4.58 0.42 16.83
C ILE A 19 4.15 1.44 15.79
N ALA A 20 3.85 2.67 16.25
CA ALA A 20 3.47 3.75 15.34
C ALA A 20 4.64 4.11 14.42
N ARG A 21 4.38 4.15 13.12
CA ARG A 21 5.37 4.45 12.09
C ARG A 21 5.00 5.74 11.37
N CYS A 22 5.96 6.64 11.27
CA CYS A 22 5.79 7.86 10.46
C CYS A 22 6.40 7.66 9.08
N PHE A 23 6.21 8.64 8.19
CA PHE A 23 6.73 8.56 6.83
C PHE A 23 8.24 8.34 6.80
N ASP A 24 8.98 9.06 7.66
CA ASP A 24 10.45 8.94 7.70
C ASP A 24 10.92 7.54 8.11
N ASP A 25 10.12 6.81 8.87
CA ASP A 25 10.43 5.43 9.26
C ASP A 25 10.22 4.44 8.11
N LEU A 26 9.43 4.80 7.11
CA LEU A 26 8.97 3.90 6.06
C LEU A 26 9.68 4.11 4.73
N VAL A 27 10.14 5.33 4.46
CA VAL A 27 10.66 5.71 3.16
C VAL A 27 12.09 5.20 2.94
N ALA A 28 12.38 4.70 1.73
CA ALA A 28 13.73 4.35 1.32
C ALA A 28 14.41 5.55 0.62
N ALA A 29 15.61 5.33 0.08
CA ALA A 29 16.45 6.40 -0.48
C ALA A 29 15.74 7.26 -1.54
N ASN A 30 14.89 6.65 -2.38
CA ASN A 30 14.19 7.36 -3.46
C ASN A 30 12.68 7.48 -3.21
N GLY A 31 12.13 6.73 -2.29
CA GLY A 31 10.71 6.86 -1.99
C GLY A 31 10.06 5.64 -1.38
N LEU A 32 8.75 5.63 -1.49
CA LEU A 32 7.86 4.64 -0.87
C LEU A 32 6.77 4.25 -1.86
N VAL A 33 6.49 2.95 -1.95
CA VAL A 33 5.29 2.41 -2.59
C VAL A 33 4.37 1.92 -1.47
N LEU A 34 3.28 2.63 -1.25
CA LEU A 34 2.29 2.25 -0.23
C LEU A 34 1.03 1.77 -0.94
N TYR A 35 0.66 0.51 -0.71
CA TYR A 35 -0.55 -0.04 -1.31
C TYR A 35 -1.62 -0.31 -0.26
N VAL A 36 -2.85 0.07 -0.58
CA VAL A 36 -4.03 -0.11 0.26
C VAL A 36 -4.83 -1.28 -0.27
N TYR A 37 -5.14 -2.23 0.61
CA TYR A 37 -5.86 -3.45 0.23
C TYR A 37 -6.99 -3.75 1.21
N PRO A 38 -8.04 -4.49 0.77
CA PRO A 38 -9.24 -4.66 1.58
C PRO A 38 -9.06 -5.50 2.85
N ARG A 39 -8.37 -6.65 2.78
CA ARG A 39 -8.34 -7.57 3.92
C ARG A 39 -7.24 -8.62 3.79
N ASP A 40 -6.54 -8.87 4.90
CA ASP A 40 -5.56 -9.95 5.00
C ASP A 40 -6.19 -11.31 4.66
N ALA A 41 -5.39 -12.21 4.12
CA ALA A 41 -5.71 -13.62 3.88
C ALA A 41 -6.85 -13.87 2.88
N THR A 42 -7.34 -12.85 2.19
CA THR A 42 -8.25 -13.04 1.06
C THR A 42 -7.45 -13.39 -0.20
N PRO A 43 -8.05 -14.09 -1.20
CA PRO A 43 -7.29 -14.53 -2.38
C PRO A 43 -6.61 -13.40 -3.14
N GLY A 44 -7.34 -12.31 -3.42
CA GLY A 44 -6.77 -11.17 -4.15
C GLY A 44 -5.68 -10.46 -3.39
N CYS A 45 -5.87 -10.24 -2.08
CA CYS A 45 -4.87 -9.58 -1.25
C CYS A 45 -3.63 -10.44 -1.06
N THR A 46 -3.79 -11.76 -0.98
CA THR A 46 -2.67 -12.70 -0.94
C THR A 46 -1.87 -12.67 -2.24
N THR A 47 -2.55 -12.67 -3.39
CA THR A 47 -1.89 -12.54 -4.69
C THR A 47 -1.09 -11.25 -4.77
N GLN A 48 -1.67 -10.12 -4.37
CA GLN A 48 -0.99 -8.83 -4.41
C GLN A 48 0.24 -8.81 -3.49
N ALA A 49 0.08 -9.28 -2.25
CA ALA A 49 1.17 -9.30 -1.28
C ALA A 49 2.34 -10.16 -1.74
N THR A 50 2.05 -11.36 -2.26
CA THR A 50 3.10 -12.29 -2.71
C THR A 50 3.78 -11.78 -3.98
N GLU A 51 3.08 -11.09 -4.86
CA GLU A 51 3.69 -10.45 -6.02
C GLU A 51 4.63 -9.32 -5.61
N PHE A 52 4.24 -8.47 -4.66
CA PHE A 52 5.15 -7.46 -4.11
C PHE A 52 6.34 -8.10 -3.40
N ARG A 53 6.11 -9.17 -2.65
CA ARG A 53 7.20 -9.93 -2.00
C ARG A 53 8.24 -10.39 -3.03
N ASP A 54 7.76 -11.02 -4.10
CA ASP A 54 8.65 -11.60 -5.11
C ASP A 54 9.43 -10.54 -5.89
N LEU A 55 8.91 -9.32 -5.96
CA LEU A 55 9.55 -8.21 -6.67
C LEU A 55 10.26 -7.22 -5.72
N LEU A 56 10.26 -7.47 -4.41
CA LEU A 56 10.77 -6.51 -3.43
C LEU A 56 12.23 -6.14 -3.67
N ALA A 57 13.08 -7.12 -4.01
CA ALA A 57 14.48 -6.84 -4.31
C ALA A 57 14.63 -5.85 -5.48
N ASP A 58 13.77 -5.94 -6.48
CA ASP A 58 13.78 -5.02 -7.62
C ASP A 58 13.32 -3.62 -7.21
N PHE A 59 12.31 -3.50 -6.33
CA PHE A 59 11.91 -2.21 -5.77
C PHE A 59 13.05 -1.59 -4.96
N HIS A 60 13.72 -2.39 -4.14
CA HIS A 60 14.84 -1.92 -3.34
C HIS A 60 16.01 -1.44 -4.23
N ARG A 61 16.26 -2.10 -5.35
CA ARG A 61 17.31 -1.64 -6.31
C ARG A 61 16.97 -0.27 -6.88
N LEU A 62 15.70 0.04 -7.08
CA LEU A 62 15.26 1.36 -7.52
C LEU A 62 15.17 2.38 -6.39
N GLY A 63 15.46 1.97 -5.15
CA GLY A 63 15.46 2.84 -3.99
C GLY A 63 14.09 3.07 -3.37
N TYR A 64 13.14 2.16 -3.58
CA TYR A 64 11.78 2.26 -3.04
C TYR A 64 11.51 1.16 -2.04
N GLU A 65 10.88 1.53 -0.92
CA GLU A 65 10.33 0.56 0.03
C GLU A 65 8.88 0.26 -0.33
N VAL A 66 8.40 -0.91 0.04
CA VAL A 66 7.00 -1.32 -0.14
C VAL A 66 6.35 -1.49 1.22
N VAL A 67 5.18 -0.89 1.39
CA VAL A 67 4.40 -0.97 2.63
C VAL A 67 2.94 -1.22 2.27
N GLY A 68 2.31 -2.18 2.96
CA GLY A 68 0.89 -2.44 2.81
C GLY A 68 0.08 -1.76 3.91
N LEU A 69 -1.18 -1.47 3.61
CA LEU A 69 -2.11 -0.80 4.54
C LEU A 69 -3.49 -1.41 4.41
N SER A 70 -4.06 -1.83 5.53
CA SER A 70 -5.44 -2.29 5.59
C SER A 70 -6.07 -1.92 6.94
N ARG A 71 -7.32 -2.36 7.17
CA ARG A 71 -8.01 -2.17 8.44
C ARG A 71 -7.69 -3.26 9.45
N ASP A 72 -7.01 -4.31 9.01
CA ASP A 72 -6.76 -5.48 9.85
C ASP A 72 -5.87 -5.13 11.03
N SER A 73 -6.03 -5.87 12.13
CA SER A 73 -5.25 -5.69 13.35
C SER A 73 -3.78 -6.10 13.17
N ALA A 74 -2.94 -5.65 14.09
CA ALA A 74 -1.54 -6.08 14.12
C ALA A 74 -1.42 -7.61 14.23
N GLU A 75 -2.29 -8.24 15.01
CA GLU A 75 -2.31 -9.71 15.14
C GLU A 75 -2.62 -10.38 13.80
N SER A 76 -3.63 -9.90 13.07
CA SER A 76 -3.96 -10.41 11.74
C SER A 76 -2.78 -10.25 10.79
N HIS A 77 -2.15 -9.07 10.78
CA HIS A 77 -0.97 -8.80 9.96
C HIS A 77 0.17 -9.77 10.27
N CYS A 78 0.44 -10.04 11.54
CA CYS A 78 1.49 -10.99 11.93
C CYS A 78 1.24 -12.39 11.36
N LYS A 79 0.00 -12.86 11.42
CA LYS A 79 -0.39 -14.16 10.86
C LYS A 79 -0.19 -14.20 9.35
N PHE A 80 -0.62 -13.14 8.67
CA PHE A 80 -0.50 -13.01 7.22
C PHE A 80 0.96 -12.97 6.78
N ILE A 81 1.79 -12.16 7.45
CA ILE A 81 3.23 -12.07 7.21
C ILE A 81 3.90 -13.43 7.39
N THR A 82 3.60 -14.11 8.50
CA THR A 82 4.20 -15.42 8.80
C THR A 82 3.82 -16.47 7.78
N LYS A 83 2.54 -16.51 7.40
CA LYS A 83 2.03 -17.51 6.46
C LYS A 83 2.64 -17.38 5.07
N HIS A 84 2.89 -16.16 4.63
CA HIS A 84 3.35 -15.89 3.26
C HIS A 84 4.76 -15.33 3.18
N ASP A 85 5.50 -15.33 4.28
CA ASP A 85 6.89 -14.82 4.34
C ASP A 85 6.99 -13.40 3.74
N LEU A 86 6.13 -12.49 4.19
CA LEU A 86 6.13 -11.12 3.68
C LEU A 86 7.25 -10.32 4.35
N PRO A 87 8.26 -9.83 3.59
CA PRO A 87 9.42 -9.13 4.16
C PRO A 87 9.23 -7.63 4.25
N PHE A 88 8.00 -7.13 4.31
CA PHE A 88 7.73 -5.70 4.37
C PHE A 88 6.65 -5.39 5.42
N THR A 89 6.60 -4.13 5.80
CA THR A 89 5.70 -3.63 6.85
C THR A 89 4.24 -3.61 6.38
N LEU A 90 3.34 -3.99 7.26
CA LEU A 90 1.90 -3.81 7.09
C LEU A 90 1.38 -2.87 8.19
N LEU A 91 0.67 -1.82 7.78
CA LEU A 91 0.10 -0.82 8.69
C LEU A 91 -1.39 -1.07 8.91
N THR A 92 -1.88 -0.65 10.07
CA THR A 92 -3.28 -0.76 10.44
C THR A 92 -3.94 0.61 10.49
N ASP A 93 -5.01 0.80 9.71
CA ASP A 93 -5.89 1.97 9.77
C ASP A 93 -7.27 1.51 10.20
N ALA A 94 -7.44 1.27 11.50
CA ALA A 94 -8.62 0.61 12.06
C ALA A 94 -9.91 1.39 11.82
N ASP A 95 -9.86 2.73 11.90
CA ASP A 95 -11.03 3.60 11.73
C ASP A 95 -11.21 4.13 10.30
N THR A 96 -10.33 3.73 9.38
CA THR A 96 -10.36 4.12 7.96
C THR A 96 -10.15 5.61 7.66
N SER A 97 -9.82 6.42 8.66
CA SER A 97 -9.67 7.87 8.46
C SER A 97 -8.52 8.21 7.51
N PHE A 98 -7.40 7.51 7.63
CA PHE A 98 -6.25 7.71 6.73
C PHE A 98 -6.59 7.28 5.30
N MET A 99 -7.24 6.12 5.14
CA MET A 99 -7.69 5.64 3.83
C MET A 99 -8.65 6.62 3.18
N ALA A 100 -9.59 7.17 3.95
CA ALA A 100 -10.55 8.16 3.44
C ALA A 100 -9.84 9.41 2.96
N HIS A 101 -8.85 9.89 3.70
CA HIS A 101 -8.03 11.04 3.30
C HIS A 101 -7.29 10.78 1.99
N LEU A 102 -6.79 9.54 1.80
CA LEU A 102 -6.13 9.15 0.55
C LEU A 102 -7.09 8.96 -0.61
N GLY A 103 -8.39 8.86 -0.35
CA GLY A 103 -9.38 8.48 -1.37
C GLY A 103 -9.39 6.98 -1.67
N ALA A 104 -8.90 6.17 -0.73
CA ALA A 104 -8.87 4.71 -0.84
C ALA A 104 -9.99 4.04 -0.03
N TRP A 105 -10.93 4.82 0.45
CA TRP A 105 -12.16 4.38 1.11
C TRP A 105 -13.31 5.17 0.52
N GLY A 106 -14.37 4.48 0.14
CA GLY A 106 -15.54 5.14 -0.42
C GLY A 106 -16.56 4.15 -0.97
N GLU A 107 -17.46 4.65 -1.81
CA GLU A 107 -18.52 3.86 -2.40
C GLU A 107 -17.97 2.87 -3.42
N LYS A 108 -18.45 1.63 -3.29
CA LYS A 108 -18.21 0.56 -4.26
C LYS A 108 -19.54 0.10 -4.81
N LYS A 109 -19.63 -0.06 -6.13
CA LYS A 109 -20.76 -0.69 -6.79
C LYS A 109 -20.38 -2.09 -7.21
N MET A 110 -21.17 -3.08 -6.74
CA MET A 110 -20.98 -4.47 -7.11
C MET A 110 -22.34 -5.14 -7.24
N TYR A 111 -22.62 -5.69 -8.41
CA TYR A 111 -23.91 -6.37 -8.70
C TYR A 111 -25.13 -5.48 -8.40
N GLY A 112 -25.05 -4.18 -8.74
CA GLY A 112 -26.15 -3.25 -8.53
C GLY A 112 -26.31 -2.76 -7.09
N ARG A 113 -25.45 -3.19 -6.17
CA ARG A 113 -25.43 -2.72 -4.79
C ARG A 113 -24.35 -1.67 -4.59
N VAL A 114 -24.69 -0.64 -3.81
CA VAL A 114 -23.75 0.39 -3.38
C VAL A 114 -23.40 0.10 -1.93
N SER A 115 -22.09 -0.03 -1.64
CA SER A 115 -21.58 -0.20 -0.28
C SER A 115 -20.32 0.63 -0.11
N GLU A 116 -19.99 0.97 1.13
CA GLU A 116 -18.71 1.59 1.43
C GLU A 116 -17.65 0.52 1.71
N GLY A 117 -16.44 0.77 1.28
CA GLY A 117 -15.34 -0.15 1.51
C GLY A 117 -14.01 0.38 1.00
N VAL A 118 -12.99 -0.44 1.19
CA VAL A 118 -11.64 -0.13 0.72
C VAL A 118 -11.60 -0.20 -0.80
N ILE A 119 -11.04 0.84 -1.40
CA ILE A 119 -10.76 0.89 -2.84
C ILE A 119 -9.28 0.57 -3.00
N ARG A 120 -8.97 -0.59 -3.57
CA ARG A 120 -7.59 -1.05 -3.76
C ARG A 120 -6.81 -0.02 -4.56
N SER A 121 -5.82 0.60 -3.93
CA SER A 121 -5.08 1.72 -4.50
C SER A 121 -3.61 1.63 -4.12
N THR A 122 -2.74 2.22 -4.94
CA THR A 122 -1.30 2.31 -4.66
C THR A 122 -0.83 3.73 -4.86
N PHE A 123 0.03 4.18 -3.96
CA PHE A 123 0.61 5.53 -3.97
C PHE A 123 2.13 5.41 -4.07
N VAL A 124 2.70 6.03 -5.08
CA VAL A 124 4.16 6.15 -5.23
C VAL A 124 4.54 7.54 -4.75
N VAL A 125 5.36 7.60 -3.70
CA VAL A 125 5.73 8.85 -3.04
C VAL A 125 7.25 8.97 -3.08
N ASN A 126 7.76 10.15 -3.43
CA ASN A 126 9.21 10.35 -3.47
C ASN A 126 9.78 10.58 -2.07
N ARG A 127 11.09 10.66 -1.97
CA ARG A 127 11.79 10.84 -0.68
C ARG A 127 11.34 12.09 0.06
N GLU A 128 11.00 13.15 -0.65
CA GLU A 128 10.56 14.43 -0.09
C GLU A 128 9.09 14.43 0.34
N GLY A 129 8.38 13.32 0.14
CA GLY A 129 6.99 13.18 0.56
C GLY A 129 5.98 13.69 -0.46
N VAL A 130 6.36 13.85 -1.71
CA VAL A 130 5.45 14.27 -2.79
C VAL A 130 4.93 13.05 -3.53
N ILE A 131 3.61 13.00 -3.74
CA ILE A 131 2.96 11.90 -4.47
C ILE A 131 3.31 12.03 -5.94
N ARG A 132 3.96 11.02 -6.49
CA ARG A 132 4.38 11.00 -7.89
C ARG A 132 3.41 10.27 -8.80
N LYS A 133 2.74 9.25 -8.28
CA LYS A 133 1.79 8.44 -9.03
C LYS A 133 0.73 7.87 -8.10
N ILE A 134 -0.52 7.83 -8.58
CA ILE A 134 -1.63 7.20 -7.88
C ILE A 134 -2.27 6.18 -8.82
N TYR A 135 -2.42 4.95 -8.33
CA TYR A 135 -3.16 3.89 -9.01
C TYR A 135 -4.43 3.65 -8.21
N ARG A 136 -5.59 4.00 -8.78
CA ARG A 136 -6.87 3.85 -8.08
C ARG A 136 -7.67 2.69 -8.64
N ASN A 137 -8.39 1.98 -7.75
CA ASN A 137 -9.29 0.90 -8.11
C ASN A 137 -8.64 -0.14 -9.01
N VAL A 138 -7.53 -0.69 -8.56
CA VAL A 138 -6.70 -1.60 -9.33
C VAL A 138 -7.03 -3.07 -9.02
N ARG A 139 -6.67 -3.94 -9.95
CA ARG A 139 -6.72 -5.40 -9.74
C ARG A 139 -5.45 -5.86 -9.03
N ALA A 140 -5.57 -6.90 -8.21
CA ALA A 140 -4.43 -7.44 -7.47
C ALA A 140 -3.40 -8.07 -8.40
N LYS A 141 -3.85 -8.96 -9.29
CA LYS A 141 -2.95 -9.72 -10.16
C LYS A 141 -2.26 -8.80 -11.19
N GLY A 142 -0.93 -8.87 -11.24
CA GLY A 142 -0.11 -8.11 -12.19
C GLY A 142 0.15 -6.67 -11.77
N HIS A 143 -0.45 -6.20 -10.69
CA HIS A 143 -0.33 -4.79 -10.28
C HIS A 143 1.09 -4.44 -9.81
N ALA A 144 1.69 -5.27 -8.97
CA ALA A 144 3.04 -5.02 -8.46
C ALA A 144 4.04 -4.90 -9.61
N ARG A 145 3.93 -5.76 -10.62
CA ARG A 145 4.77 -5.71 -11.80
C ARG A 145 4.59 -4.42 -12.59
N ARG A 146 3.34 -3.99 -12.74
CA ARG A 146 3.03 -2.73 -13.43
C ARG A 146 3.67 -1.54 -12.73
N VAL A 147 3.57 -1.48 -11.40
CA VAL A 147 4.17 -0.39 -10.61
C VAL A 147 5.69 -0.40 -10.78
N LEU A 148 6.30 -1.59 -10.69
CA LEU A 148 7.75 -1.73 -10.84
C LEU A 148 8.20 -1.27 -12.24
N ASP A 149 7.51 -1.69 -13.28
CA ASP A 149 7.84 -1.32 -14.66
C ASP A 149 7.74 0.20 -14.85
N ASP A 150 6.70 0.83 -14.30
CA ASP A 150 6.53 2.28 -14.39
C ASP A 150 7.66 3.02 -13.67
N LEU A 151 8.09 2.52 -12.51
CA LEU A 151 9.22 3.11 -11.78
C LEU A 151 10.53 2.95 -12.56
N GLY A 152 10.75 1.79 -13.15
CA GLY A 152 11.94 1.54 -13.97
C GLY A 152 12.00 2.44 -15.20
N ALA A 153 10.87 2.69 -15.83
CA ALA A 153 10.77 3.58 -17.00
C ALA A 153 10.99 5.04 -16.64
N ALA A 154 10.62 5.45 -15.40
CA ALA A 154 10.81 6.83 -14.93
C ALA A 154 12.22 7.11 -14.43
N THR A 155 13.04 6.08 -14.21
CA THR A 155 14.41 6.20 -13.71
C THR A 155 15.34 6.28 -14.92
N PRO A 156 16.12 7.37 -15.08
CA PRO A 156 17.05 7.50 -16.19
C PRO A 156 18.19 6.49 -16.12
#